data_b2d75d5a32a79ec0a7a42c3743104984
#
_entry.id   b2d75d5a32a79ec0a7a42c3743104984
#
_cell.length_a   1.000
_cell.length_b   1.000
_cell.length_c   1.000
_cell.angle_alpha   90.00
_cell.angle_beta   90.00
_cell.angle_gamma   90.00
#
_symmetry.space_group_name_H-M   'P 1'
#
loop_
_entity.id
_entity.type
_entity.pdbx_description
1 polymer ?
#
loop_
_entity_poly.entity_id
_entity_poly.type
_entity_poly.pdbx_seq_one_letter_code
_entity_poly.pdbx_strand_id
1 'polypeptide(L)'
;KQYPSCFFGTSLGSTLKTMDVDTIVLIGCSTSGCVRATAVDGIQYGYRVVVPRECVGDRHDGPHDASLFDINAKYGDVVSKAEVLGWFNTLKG
;
A
#
# COMPACT_ATOMS: atom_id res chain seq x y z
N LYS A 1 4.31 -1.48 -16.49
CA LYS A 1 3.27 -0.64 -15.83
C LYS A 1 3.20 0.71 -16.55
N GLN A 2 2.01 1.09 -17.00
CA GLN A 2 1.80 2.35 -17.74
C GLN A 2 1.01 3.40 -16.95
N TYR A 3 0.44 3.01 -15.82
CA TYR A 3 -0.44 3.86 -15.00
C TYR A 3 0.08 3.92 -13.56
N PRO A 4 -0.35 4.91 -12.75
CA PRO A 4 0.14 5.04 -11.38
C PRO A 4 -0.08 3.79 -10.53
N SER A 5 -1.26 3.20 -10.57
CA SER A 5 -1.55 1.99 -9.81
C SER A 5 -0.78 0.80 -10.37
N CYS A 6 -0.30 -0.06 -9.47
CA CYS A 6 0.30 -1.33 -9.86
C CYS A 6 -0.74 -2.34 -10.34
N PHE A 7 -2.01 -2.13 -10.05
CA PHE A 7 -3.10 -3.03 -10.44
C PHE A 7 -3.70 -2.70 -11.78
N PHE A 8 -4.00 -1.43 -12.02
CA PHE A 8 -4.72 -1.01 -13.21
C PHE A 8 -3.94 -1.32 -14.48
N GLY A 9 -4.56 -2.03 -15.40
CA GLY A 9 -3.94 -2.40 -16.67
C GLY A 9 -2.83 -3.44 -16.55
N THR A 10 -2.77 -4.17 -15.44
CA THR A 10 -1.76 -5.22 -15.23
C THR A 10 -2.43 -6.53 -14.81
N SER A 11 -1.64 -7.60 -14.78
CA SER A 11 -2.11 -8.90 -14.29
C SER A 11 -1.89 -9.09 -12.79
N LEU A 12 -1.46 -8.04 -12.06
CA LEU A 12 -1.07 -8.19 -10.66
C LEU A 12 -2.22 -8.72 -9.79
N GLY A 13 -3.44 -8.20 -9.97
CA GLY A 13 -4.59 -8.64 -9.19
C GLY A 13 -4.85 -10.13 -9.32
N SER A 14 -4.91 -10.64 -10.55
CA SER A 14 -5.10 -12.08 -10.79
C SER A 14 -3.92 -12.91 -10.31
N THR A 15 -2.70 -12.43 -10.51
CA THR A 15 -1.49 -13.13 -10.04
C THR A 15 -1.51 -13.30 -8.54
N LEU A 16 -1.82 -12.24 -7.78
CA LEU A 16 -1.88 -12.32 -6.32
C LEU A 16 -3.00 -13.25 -5.84
N LYS A 17 -4.13 -13.28 -6.54
CA LYS A 17 -5.22 -14.22 -6.20
C LYS A 17 -4.78 -15.66 -6.36
N THR A 18 -4.04 -15.99 -7.41
CA THR A 18 -3.53 -17.36 -7.60
C THR A 18 -2.50 -17.74 -6.54
N MET A 19 -1.82 -16.76 -5.94
CA MET A 19 -0.84 -16.97 -4.87
C MET A 19 -1.47 -16.99 -3.47
N ASP A 20 -2.78 -16.82 -3.39
CA ASP A 20 -3.52 -16.86 -2.13
C ASP A 20 -3.10 -15.73 -1.16
N VAL A 21 -2.78 -14.56 -1.71
CA VAL A 21 -2.39 -13.37 -0.94
C VAL A 21 -3.64 -12.66 -0.44
N ASP A 22 -3.66 -12.24 0.82
CA ASP A 22 -4.77 -11.49 1.41
C ASP A 22 -4.36 -10.08 1.90
N THR A 23 -3.09 -9.83 2.10
CA THR A 23 -2.57 -8.57 2.64
C THR A 23 -1.42 -8.07 1.80
N ILE A 24 -1.39 -6.76 1.57
CA ILE A 24 -0.34 -6.08 0.78
C ILE A 24 0.30 -5.02 1.66
N VAL A 25 1.63 -5.00 1.69
CA VAL A 25 2.41 -3.93 2.33
C VAL A 25 2.97 -3.06 1.21
N LEU A 26 2.60 -1.78 1.19
CA LEU A 26 3.02 -0.83 0.16
C LEU A 26 4.16 0.03 0.64
N ILE A 27 5.23 0.08 -0.15
CA ILE A 27 6.38 0.95 0.07
C ILE A 27 6.72 1.67 -1.24
N GLY A 28 7.52 2.71 -1.15
CA GLY A 28 8.05 3.41 -2.33
C GLY A 28 7.59 4.85 -2.44
N CYS A 29 7.54 5.38 -3.65
CA CYS A 29 7.14 6.75 -3.98
C CYS A 29 6.36 6.78 -5.30
N SER A 30 5.54 7.75 -5.55
CA SER A 30 5.19 8.88 -4.68
C SER A 30 3.96 8.55 -3.86
N THR A 31 3.92 9.01 -2.61
CA THR A 31 2.80 8.74 -1.70
C THR A 31 1.46 9.19 -2.30
N SER A 32 1.40 10.41 -2.86
CA SER A 32 0.16 10.95 -3.46
C SER A 32 -0.14 10.41 -4.86
N GLY A 33 0.79 9.68 -5.45
CA GLY A 33 0.65 9.11 -6.80
C GLY A 33 0.50 7.60 -6.77
N CYS A 34 1.59 6.88 -7.10
CA CYS A 34 1.56 5.42 -7.25
C CYS A 34 1.13 4.68 -5.98
N VAL A 35 1.57 5.15 -4.81
CA VAL A 35 1.23 4.49 -3.55
C VAL A 35 -0.28 4.63 -3.28
N ARG A 36 -0.81 5.85 -3.36
CA ARG A 36 -2.23 6.10 -3.13
C ARG A 36 -3.10 5.34 -4.13
N ALA A 37 -2.77 5.41 -5.41
CA ALA A 37 -3.53 4.72 -6.46
C ALA A 37 -3.51 3.20 -6.25
N THR A 38 -2.38 2.62 -5.89
CA THR A 38 -2.27 1.19 -5.61
C THR A 38 -3.05 0.80 -4.36
N ALA A 39 -3.07 1.65 -3.32
CA ALA A 39 -3.86 1.41 -2.12
C ALA A 39 -5.36 1.36 -2.43
N VAL A 40 -5.85 2.34 -3.21
CA VAL A 40 -7.26 2.39 -3.62
C VAL A 40 -7.65 1.13 -4.38
N ASP A 41 -6.86 0.75 -5.37
CA ASP A 41 -7.15 -0.45 -6.16
C ASP A 41 -7.00 -1.72 -5.32
N GLY A 42 -6.02 -1.77 -4.44
CA GLY A 42 -5.81 -2.92 -3.56
C GLY A 42 -7.02 -3.23 -2.70
N ILE A 43 -7.62 -2.21 -2.07
CA ILE A 43 -8.82 -2.41 -1.26
C ILE A 43 -10.02 -2.79 -2.13
N GLN A 44 -10.11 -2.26 -3.35
CA GLN A 44 -11.17 -2.61 -4.29
C GLN A 44 -11.09 -4.06 -4.74
N TYR A 45 -9.89 -4.61 -4.84
CA TYR A 45 -9.69 -6.03 -5.14
C TYR A 45 -9.85 -6.93 -3.90
N GLY A 46 -10.13 -6.36 -2.75
CA GLY A 46 -10.39 -7.12 -1.54
C GLY A 46 -9.16 -7.45 -0.70
N TYR A 47 -8.04 -6.79 -0.95
CA TYR A 47 -6.84 -6.96 -0.14
C TYR A 47 -6.84 -6.03 1.06
N ARG A 48 -6.27 -6.49 2.17
CA ARG A 48 -5.90 -5.60 3.25
C ARG A 48 -4.64 -4.86 2.86
N VAL A 49 -4.66 -3.53 2.93
CA VAL A 49 -3.54 -2.68 2.52
C VAL A 49 -2.91 -2.07 3.76
N VAL A 50 -1.60 -2.24 3.91
CA VAL A 50 -0.82 -1.72 5.03
C VAL A 50 0.30 -0.85 4.48
N VAL A 51 0.44 0.38 4.99
CA VAL A 51 1.43 1.35 4.51
C VAL A 51 2.30 1.80 5.69
N PRO A 52 3.56 1.35 5.79
CA PRO A 52 4.48 1.89 6.79
C PRO A 52 4.90 3.30 6.38
N ARG A 53 4.56 4.29 7.21
CA ARG A 53 4.70 5.70 6.86
C ARG A 53 6.14 6.12 6.56
N GLU A 54 7.09 5.47 7.17
CA GLU A 54 8.53 5.78 6.98
C GLU A 54 9.09 5.19 5.68
N CYS A 55 8.34 4.30 5.02
CA CYS A 55 8.80 3.59 3.83
C CYS A 55 8.17 4.13 2.55
N VAL A 56 7.42 5.21 2.63
CA VAL A 56 6.84 5.90 1.47
C VAL A 56 7.29 7.36 1.49
N GLY A 57 7.36 7.98 0.32
CA GLY A 57 7.81 9.35 0.21
C GLY A 57 7.18 10.10 -0.94
N ASP A 58 7.25 11.43 -0.87
CA ASP A 58 6.70 12.30 -1.88
C ASP A 58 7.60 13.53 -2.02
N ARG A 59 7.35 14.33 -3.06
CA ARG A 59 8.10 15.57 -3.31
C ARG A 59 7.79 16.65 -2.29
N HIS A 60 6.57 16.67 -1.76
CA HIS A 60 6.07 17.70 -0.86
C HIS A 60 5.36 17.07 0.33
N ASP A 61 5.52 17.67 1.50
CA ASP A 61 4.93 17.17 2.74
C ASP A 61 3.40 17.25 2.73
N GLY A 62 2.83 18.31 2.16
CA GLY A 62 1.38 18.47 2.09
C GLY A 62 0.67 17.31 1.40
N PRO A 63 0.98 17.01 0.14
CA PRO A 63 0.42 15.85 -0.56
C PRO A 63 0.74 14.52 0.12
N HIS A 64 1.94 14.38 0.67
CA HIS A 64 2.35 13.18 1.40
C HIS A 64 1.43 12.95 2.60
N ASP A 65 1.30 13.95 3.47
CA ASP A 65 0.50 13.84 4.70
C ASP A 65 -0.98 13.68 4.39
N ALA A 66 -1.51 14.43 3.43
CA ALA A 66 -2.91 14.32 3.01
C ALA A 66 -3.23 12.93 2.46
N SER A 67 -2.33 12.37 1.67
CA SER A 67 -2.52 11.03 1.09
C SER A 67 -2.47 9.95 2.17
N LEU A 68 -1.56 10.04 3.13
CA LEU A 68 -1.52 9.11 4.25
C LEU A 68 -2.78 9.21 5.10
N PHE A 69 -3.29 10.42 5.32
CA PHE A 69 -4.55 10.61 6.01
C PHE A 69 -5.70 9.92 5.28
N ASP A 70 -5.81 10.11 3.97
CA ASP A 70 -6.85 9.50 3.15
C ASP A 70 -6.75 7.98 3.15
N ILE A 71 -5.55 7.44 3.02
CA ILE A 71 -5.32 5.99 3.01
C ILE A 71 -5.77 5.40 4.35
N ASN A 72 -5.34 6.00 5.45
CA ASN A 72 -5.67 5.49 6.78
C ASN A 72 -7.17 5.59 7.07
N ALA A 73 -7.84 6.62 6.56
CA ALA A 73 -9.27 6.82 6.78
C ALA A 73 -10.16 5.88 5.96
N LYS A 74 -9.73 5.50 4.75
CA LYS A 74 -10.62 4.88 3.76
C LYS A 74 -10.08 3.61 3.10
N TYR A 75 -8.76 3.52 2.87
CA TYR A 75 -8.22 2.53 1.94
C TYR A 75 -7.28 1.52 2.55
N GLY A 76 -6.90 1.68 3.79
CA GLY A 76 -5.96 0.76 4.42
C GLY A 76 -5.54 1.22 5.80
N ASP A 77 -4.43 0.69 6.28
CA ASP A 77 -3.85 1.02 7.58
C ASP A 77 -2.48 1.67 7.38
N VAL A 78 -2.32 2.90 7.85
CA VAL A 78 -1.02 3.56 7.89
C VAL A 78 -0.42 3.28 9.27
N VAL A 79 0.73 2.62 9.27
CA VAL A 79 1.38 2.15 10.50
C VAL A 79 2.84 2.58 10.52
N SER A 80 3.55 2.32 11.62
CA SER A 80 4.98 2.55 11.68
C SER A 80 5.75 1.40 11.04
N LYS A 81 6.97 1.67 10.59
CA LYS A 81 7.88 0.63 10.12
C LYS A 81 8.12 -0.44 11.20
N ALA A 82 8.26 -0.01 12.47
CA ALA A 82 8.48 -0.92 13.58
C ALA A 82 7.31 -1.89 13.76
N GLU A 83 6.07 -1.43 13.60
CA GLU A 83 4.88 -2.27 13.68
C GLU A 83 4.88 -3.35 12.58
N VAL A 84 5.24 -2.98 11.36
CA VAL A 84 5.33 -3.95 10.24
C VAL A 84 6.41 -4.97 10.49
N LEU A 85 7.59 -4.54 10.93
CA LEU A 85 8.70 -5.46 11.24
C LEU A 85 8.35 -6.41 12.38
N GLY A 86 7.64 -5.91 13.40
CA GLY A 86 7.16 -6.75 14.49
C GLY A 86 6.19 -7.82 13.99
N TRP A 87 5.29 -7.45 13.10
CA TRP A 87 4.33 -8.39 12.50
C TRP A 87 5.06 -9.45 11.67
N PHE A 88 6.04 -9.06 10.85
CA PHE A 88 6.84 -10.02 10.07
C PHE A 88 7.57 -11.00 10.98
N ASN A 89 8.08 -10.55 12.12
CA ASN A 89 8.74 -11.43 13.08
C ASN A 89 7.78 -12.47 13.65
N THR A 90 6.52 -12.12 13.88
CA THR A 90 5.51 -13.07 14.35
C THR A 90 5.19 -14.13 13.29
N LEU A 91 5.25 -13.78 12.01
CA LEU A 91 5.00 -14.73 10.92
C LEU A 91 6.11 -15.77 10.78
N LYS A 92 7.32 -15.43 11.20
CA LYS A 92 8.47 -16.35 11.16
C LYS A 92 8.42 -17.40 12.27
N GLY A 93 7.72 -17.07 13.33
CA GLY A 93 7.62 -17.93 14.48
C GLY A 93 6.71 -19.08 14.25
#